data_1b19ab1222ad9843b9f6fdcf17fa4ecc
#
_entry.id   1b19ab1222ad9843b9f6fdcf17fa4ecc
#
_cell.length_a   1.000
_cell.length_b   1.000
_cell.length_c   1.000
_cell.angle_alpha   90.00
_cell.angle_beta   90.00
_cell.angle_gamma   90.00
#
_symmetry.space_group_name_H-M   'P 1'
#
loop_
_entity.id
_entity.type
_entity.pdbx_description
1 polymer ?
#
loop_
_entity_poly.entity_id
_entity_poly.type
_entity_poly.pdbx_seq_one_letter_code
_entity_poly.pdbx_strand_id
1 'polypeptide(L)'
;MSAFREDGGAALDWVASYLERVPELPVLSQVEPGAIRAALPASPPEEPEPFSAILDDLDTVLMPGLSHSQSPRWFAYFAITASEPGILAELLIAGLNQLGILWRTSPALQELEEVTLAWLAELLGLPAGLHCHLEDTASTSTLVSLAAARSLRPSDRAVLISEQAH
;
A
#
# COMPACT_ATOMS: atom_id res chain seq x y z
N MET A 1 -20.10 -22.65 -7.35
CA MET A 1 -19.06 -21.89 -6.61
C MET A 1 -19.75 -20.71 -5.93
N SER A 2 -19.26 -20.18 -4.81
CA SER A 2 -19.84 -18.95 -4.26
C SER A 2 -19.47 -17.79 -5.19
N ALA A 3 -20.36 -16.80 -5.32
CA ALA A 3 -20.11 -15.57 -6.10
C ALA A 3 -18.74 -14.95 -5.73
N PHE A 4 -18.43 -14.90 -4.45
CA PHE A 4 -17.12 -14.41 -3.97
C PHE A 4 -15.90 -15.09 -4.61
N ARG A 5 -15.96 -16.39 -4.89
CA ARG A 5 -14.84 -17.10 -5.53
C ARG A 5 -14.74 -16.80 -7.01
N GLU A 6 -15.88 -16.62 -7.67
CA GLU A 6 -15.95 -16.25 -9.07
C GLU A 6 -15.46 -14.83 -9.29
N ASP A 7 -15.99 -13.89 -8.52
CA ASP A 7 -15.61 -12.47 -8.55
C ASP A 7 -14.15 -12.27 -8.15
N GLY A 8 -13.68 -13.01 -7.14
CA GLY A 8 -12.26 -12.97 -6.72
C GLY A 8 -11.30 -13.50 -7.79
N GLY A 9 -11.74 -14.53 -8.55
CA GLY A 9 -10.99 -15.00 -9.73
C GLY A 9 -10.91 -13.91 -10.79
N ALA A 10 -12.03 -13.28 -11.13
CA ALA A 10 -12.08 -12.20 -12.11
C ALA A 10 -11.23 -10.99 -11.69
N ALA A 11 -11.23 -10.62 -10.41
CA ALA A 11 -10.38 -9.56 -9.88
C ALA A 11 -8.90 -9.89 -10.04
N LEU A 12 -8.50 -11.13 -9.71
CA LEU A 12 -7.11 -11.56 -9.86
C LEU A 12 -6.66 -11.58 -11.32
N ASP A 13 -7.51 -12.08 -12.22
CA ASP A 13 -7.23 -12.10 -13.66
C ASP A 13 -7.10 -10.67 -14.21
N TRP A 14 -7.95 -9.75 -13.74
CA TRP A 14 -7.84 -8.32 -14.10
C TRP A 14 -6.51 -7.72 -13.64
N VAL A 15 -6.11 -7.97 -12.39
CA VAL A 15 -4.83 -7.48 -11.84
C VAL A 15 -3.64 -8.04 -12.61
N ALA A 16 -3.64 -9.34 -12.90
CA ALA A 16 -2.58 -9.98 -13.69
C ALA A 16 -2.47 -9.34 -15.10
N SER A 17 -3.60 -9.17 -15.78
CA SER A 17 -3.67 -8.50 -17.08
C SER A 17 -3.20 -7.03 -17.01
N TYR A 18 -3.52 -6.31 -15.93
CA TYR A 18 -3.02 -4.95 -15.72
C TYR A 18 -1.49 -4.92 -15.59
N LEU A 19 -0.91 -5.80 -14.79
CA LEU A 19 0.54 -5.87 -14.59
C LEU A 19 1.29 -6.17 -15.89
N GLU A 20 0.73 -7.02 -16.74
CA GLU A 20 1.29 -7.32 -18.05
C GLU A 20 1.24 -6.11 -19.01
N ARG A 21 0.14 -5.33 -18.97
CA ARG A 21 -0.10 -4.18 -19.84
C ARG A 21 0.59 -2.89 -19.40
N VAL A 22 0.94 -2.76 -18.11
CA VAL A 22 1.44 -1.51 -17.54
C VAL A 22 2.62 -0.88 -18.32
N PRO A 23 3.56 -1.62 -18.92
CA PRO A 23 4.62 -1.03 -19.75
C PRO A 23 4.12 -0.28 -20.97
N GLU A 24 2.93 -0.61 -21.47
CA GLU A 24 2.33 -0.02 -22.67
C GLU A 24 1.41 1.16 -22.35
N LEU A 25 0.93 1.24 -21.11
CA LEU A 25 0.00 2.28 -20.67
C LEU A 25 0.70 3.66 -20.56
N PRO A 26 -0.06 4.77 -20.70
CA PRO A 26 0.45 6.11 -20.45
C PRO A 26 0.98 6.24 -19.03
N VAL A 27 2.18 6.79 -18.84
CA VAL A 27 2.75 6.95 -17.49
C VAL A 27 1.91 7.91 -16.64
N LEU A 28 1.47 9.03 -17.25
CA LEU A 28 0.61 10.02 -16.60
C LEU A 28 -0.77 10.02 -17.22
N SER A 29 -1.77 10.28 -16.39
CA SER A 29 -3.13 10.51 -16.83
C SER A 29 -3.19 11.64 -17.88
N GLN A 30 -4.04 11.46 -18.89
CA GLN A 30 -4.26 12.43 -19.99
C GLN A 30 -5.65 13.11 -19.89
N VAL A 31 -6.39 12.89 -18.78
CA VAL A 31 -7.73 13.45 -18.61
C VAL A 31 -7.69 14.87 -18.06
N GLU A 32 -8.66 15.68 -18.48
CA GLU A 32 -8.86 17.03 -17.92
C GLU A 32 -9.49 16.99 -16.53
N PRO A 33 -9.23 18.01 -15.69
CA PRO A 33 -9.85 18.12 -14.37
C PRO A 33 -11.38 18.08 -14.46
N GLY A 34 -11.99 17.16 -13.71
CA GLY A 34 -13.44 16.96 -13.68
C GLY A 34 -13.98 15.92 -14.64
N ALA A 35 -13.19 15.42 -15.61
CA ALA A 35 -13.63 14.42 -16.56
C ALA A 35 -14.08 13.11 -15.88
N ILE A 36 -13.30 12.60 -14.93
CA ILE A 36 -13.67 11.39 -14.19
C ILE A 36 -14.95 11.60 -13.38
N ARG A 37 -15.08 12.75 -12.70
CA ARG A 37 -16.31 13.08 -11.96
C ARG A 37 -17.53 13.13 -12.86
N ALA A 38 -17.40 13.67 -14.06
CA ALA A 38 -18.49 13.76 -15.02
C ALA A 38 -18.91 12.39 -15.60
N ALA A 39 -18.00 11.42 -15.62
CA ALA A 39 -18.28 10.05 -16.05
C ALA A 39 -18.91 9.18 -14.94
N LEU A 40 -18.75 9.57 -13.67
CA LEU A 40 -19.35 8.85 -12.54
C LEU A 40 -20.82 9.24 -12.33
N PRO A 41 -21.67 8.33 -11.79
CA PRO A 41 -23.05 8.63 -11.45
C PRO A 41 -23.17 9.82 -10.51
N ALA A 42 -24.18 10.69 -10.73
CA ALA A 42 -24.42 11.86 -9.89
C ALA A 42 -24.99 11.51 -8.50
N SER A 43 -25.55 10.33 -8.33
CA SER A 43 -26.10 9.80 -7.08
C SER A 43 -25.63 8.36 -6.85
N PRO A 44 -25.60 7.89 -5.58
CA PRO A 44 -25.29 6.49 -5.32
C PRO A 44 -26.30 5.55 -6.01
N PRO A 45 -25.86 4.37 -6.48
CA PRO A 45 -26.77 3.39 -7.06
C PRO A 45 -27.77 2.89 -6.00
N GLU A 46 -29.04 2.75 -6.38
CA GLU A 46 -30.09 2.21 -5.50
C GLU A 46 -30.10 0.67 -5.51
N GLU A 47 -29.66 0.07 -6.59
CA GLU A 47 -29.62 -1.38 -6.76
C GLU A 47 -28.15 -1.88 -6.89
N PRO A 48 -27.86 -3.10 -6.42
CA PRO A 48 -26.54 -3.68 -6.58
C PRO A 48 -26.28 -4.06 -8.06
N GLU A 49 -25.03 -3.88 -8.47
CA GLU A 49 -24.57 -4.24 -9.80
C GLU A 49 -23.72 -5.52 -9.76
N PRO A 50 -23.64 -6.28 -10.87
CA PRO A 50 -22.73 -7.41 -10.95
C PRO A 50 -21.28 -6.95 -10.90
N PHE A 51 -20.40 -7.75 -10.29
CA PHE A 51 -18.98 -7.41 -10.13
C PHE A 51 -18.27 -7.13 -11.48
N SER A 52 -18.70 -7.79 -12.56
CA SER A 52 -18.19 -7.51 -13.91
C SER A 52 -18.42 -6.06 -14.35
N ALA A 53 -19.56 -5.45 -14.01
CA ALA A 53 -19.81 -4.04 -14.31
C ALA A 53 -18.83 -3.12 -13.57
N ILE A 54 -18.48 -3.46 -12.33
CA ILE A 54 -17.45 -2.73 -11.56
C ILE A 54 -16.07 -2.81 -12.23
N LEU A 55 -15.71 -3.99 -12.78
CA LEU A 55 -14.45 -4.15 -13.51
C LEU A 55 -14.48 -3.38 -14.86
N ASP A 56 -15.63 -3.33 -15.53
CA ASP A 56 -15.82 -2.54 -16.75
C ASP A 56 -15.66 -1.04 -16.46
N ASP A 57 -16.25 -0.55 -15.37
CA ASP A 57 -16.08 0.84 -14.91
C ASP A 57 -14.62 1.16 -14.52
N LEU A 58 -13.92 0.20 -13.93
CA LEU A 58 -12.51 0.34 -13.63
C LEU A 58 -11.71 0.59 -14.92
N ASP A 59 -11.96 -0.19 -15.98
CA ASP A 59 -11.26 -0.04 -17.27
C ASP A 59 -11.70 1.21 -18.05
N THR A 60 -12.98 1.53 -18.05
CA THR A 60 -13.52 2.57 -18.93
C THR A 60 -13.55 3.97 -18.30
N VAL A 61 -13.75 4.04 -16.98
CA VAL A 61 -13.90 5.31 -16.26
C VAL A 61 -12.63 5.65 -15.48
N LEU A 62 -12.10 4.70 -14.69
CA LEU A 62 -11.03 5.01 -13.75
C LEU A 62 -9.64 4.92 -14.39
N MET A 63 -9.36 3.88 -15.18
CA MET A 63 -8.04 3.66 -15.78
C MET A 63 -7.51 4.87 -16.59
N PRO A 64 -8.31 5.60 -17.37
CA PRO A 64 -7.84 6.80 -18.07
C PRO A 64 -7.35 7.90 -17.15
N GLY A 65 -7.87 7.95 -15.90
CA GLY A 65 -7.51 8.94 -14.87
C GLY A 65 -6.35 8.54 -13.98
N LEU A 66 -5.80 7.33 -14.14
CA LEU A 66 -4.70 6.85 -13.31
C LEU A 66 -3.32 7.21 -13.88
N SER A 67 -2.37 7.43 -12.99
CA SER A 67 -0.95 7.50 -13.31
C SER A 67 -0.31 6.16 -12.92
N HIS A 68 0.41 5.55 -13.86
CA HIS A 68 0.93 4.20 -13.71
C HIS A 68 2.36 4.21 -13.16
N SER A 69 2.50 4.36 -11.85
CA SER A 69 3.80 4.39 -11.16
C SER A 69 4.60 3.10 -11.25
N GLN A 70 3.97 2.00 -11.63
CA GLN A 70 4.62 0.71 -11.89
C GLN A 70 5.23 0.61 -13.31
N SER A 71 5.01 1.62 -14.15
CA SER A 71 5.59 1.64 -15.49
C SER A 71 7.13 1.70 -15.42
N PRO A 72 7.84 0.91 -16.24
CA PRO A 72 9.31 1.01 -16.34
C PRO A 72 9.79 2.37 -16.83
N ARG A 73 8.87 3.21 -17.31
CA ARG A 73 9.12 4.60 -17.74
C ARG A 73 8.80 5.65 -16.69
N TRP A 74 8.49 5.22 -15.45
CA TRP A 74 8.24 6.14 -14.33
C TRP A 74 9.55 6.61 -13.71
N PHE A 75 9.83 7.92 -13.79
CA PHE A 75 11.05 8.55 -13.27
C PHE A 75 10.76 9.69 -12.28
N ALA A 76 9.56 9.72 -11.71
CA ALA A 76 9.15 10.74 -10.77
C ALA A 76 8.91 10.14 -9.38
N TYR A 77 9.13 10.97 -8.35
CA TYR A 77 8.92 10.61 -6.95
C TYR A 77 9.69 9.35 -6.51
N PHE A 78 9.27 8.72 -5.43
CA PHE A 78 9.73 7.40 -5.00
C PHE A 78 8.73 6.37 -5.51
N ALA A 79 9.03 5.75 -6.64
CA ALA A 79 8.18 4.71 -7.19
C ALA A 79 8.15 3.51 -6.25
N ILE A 80 6.96 3.12 -5.84
CA ILE A 80 6.73 1.87 -5.11
C ILE A 80 6.08 0.93 -6.11
N THR A 81 6.76 -0.17 -6.41
CA THR A 81 6.22 -1.21 -7.28
C THR A 81 5.48 -2.24 -6.44
N ALA A 82 4.31 -2.67 -6.91
CA ALA A 82 3.67 -3.86 -6.36
C ALA A 82 4.48 -5.10 -6.77
N SER A 83 4.42 -6.13 -5.95
CA SER A 83 4.92 -7.46 -6.29
C SER A 83 3.79 -8.48 -6.19
N GLU A 84 3.81 -9.50 -7.04
CA GLU A 84 2.79 -10.55 -7.02
C GLU A 84 2.61 -11.18 -5.61
N PRO A 85 3.70 -11.55 -4.88
CA PRO A 85 3.54 -12.02 -3.51
C PRO A 85 2.92 -10.99 -2.56
N GLY A 86 3.23 -9.71 -2.73
CA GLY A 86 2.67 -8.62 -1.93
C GLY A 86 1.17 -8.46 -2.16
N ILE A 87 0.72 -8.51 -3.42
CA ILE A 87 -0.71 -8.45 -3.78
C ILE A 87 -1.48 -9.62 -3.16
N LEU A 88 -0.93 -10.84 -3.24
CA LEU A 88 -1.53 -12.01 -2.61
C LEU A 88 -1.54 -11.91 -1.08
N ALA A 89 -0.49 -11.36 -0.48
CA ALA A 89 -0.43 -11.12 0.96
C ALA A 89 -1.52 -10.14 1.40
N GLU A 90 -1.73 -9.02 0.67
CA GLU A 90 -2.80 -8.06 0.95
C GLU A 90 -4.20 -8.70 0.88
N LEU A 91 -4.44 -9.57 -0.10
CA LEU A 91 -5.69 -10.32 -0.17
C LEU A 91 -5.91 -11.20 1.07
N LEU A 92 -4.85 -11.89 1.53
CA LEU A 92 -4.92 -12.72 2.74
C LEU A 92 -5.12 -11.87 4.00
N ILE A 93 -4.43 -10.73 4.11
CA ILE A 93 -4.55 -9.77 5.21
C ILE A 93 -5.99 -9.26 5.28
N ALA A 94 -6.57 -8.85 4.16
CA ALA A 94 -7.95 -8.38 4.09
C ALA A 94 -8.96 -9.48 4.50
N GLY A 95 -8.72 -10.72 4.08
CA GLY A 95 -9.57 -11.86 4.44
C GLY A 95 -9.47 -12.27 5.90
N LEU A 96 -8.27 -12.21 6.49
CA LEU A 96 -8.04 -12.51 7.92
C LEU A 96 -8.51 -11.39 8.83
N ASN A 97 -8.39 -10.14 8.39
CA ASN A 97 -8.82 -8.93 9.10
C ASN A 97 -8.44 -8.91 10.59
N GLN A 98 -7.17 -9.17 10.89
CA GLN A 98 -6.68 -9.31 12.26
C GLN A 98 -6.42 -7.95 12.92
N LEU A 99 -6.73 -7.86 14.21
CA LEU A 99 -6.48 -6.68 15.04
C LEU A 99 -5.07 -6.76 15.66
N GLY A 100 -4.07 -6.18 14.99
CA GLY A 100 -2.66 -6.26 15.35
C GLY A 100 -2.14 -5.23 16.37
N ILE A 101 -3.03 -4.51 17.07
CA ILE A 101 -2.63 -3.40 17.97
C ILE A 101 -2.03 -3.86 19.32
N LEU A 102 -2.26 -5.09 19.72
CA LEU A 102 -1.76 -5.66 20.96
C LEU A 102 -1.36 -7.11 20.74
N TRP A 103 -0.29 -7.54 21.42
CA TRP A 103 0.10 -8.96 21.43
C TRP A 103 -1.08 -9.88 21.81
N ARG A 104 -1.89 -9.48 22.79
CA ARG A 104 -3.02 -10.27 23.28
C ARG A 104 -4.12 -10.48 22.22
N THR A 105 -4.31 -9.53 21.31
CA THR A 105 -5.34 -9.63 20.28
C THR A 105 -4.86 -10.38 19.04
N SER A 106 -3.57 -10.36 18.78
CA SER A 106 -2.97 -11.10 17.67
C SER A 106 -1.51 -11.43 17.95
N PRO A 107 -1.22 -12.46 18.76
CA PRO A 107 0.15 -12.88 19.07
C PRO A 107 0.93 -13.24 17.81
N ALA A 108 0.28 -13.91 16.85
CA ALA A 108 0.91 -14.33 15.60
C ALA A 108 1.43 -13.15 14.77
N LEU A 109 0.70 -12.04 14.70
CA LEU A 109 1.16 -10.86 13.97
C LEU A 109 2.35 -10.20 14.65
N GLN A 110 2.29 -10.05 15.96
CA GLN A 110 3.36 -9.43 16.74
C GLN A 110 4.67 -10.23 16.62
N GLU A 111 4.59 -11.54 16.81
CA GLU A 111 5.77 -12.41 16.75
C GLU A 111 6.30 -12.53 15.31
N LEU A 112 5.43 -12.54 14.31
CA LEU A 112 5.83 -12.51 12.90
C LEU A 112 6.55 -11.21 12.54
N GLU A 113 6.08 -10.06 13.03
CA GLU A 113 6.74 -8.77 12.84
C GLU A 113 8.14 -8.79 13.44
N GLU A 114 8.28 -9.22 14.70
CA GLU A 114 9.57 -9.28 15.40
C GLU A 114 10.58 -10.16 14.64
N VAL A 115 10.17 -11.35 14.20
CA VAL A 115 11.03 -12.26 13.46
C VAL A 115 11.41 -11.69 12.09
N THR A 116 10.44 -11.13 11.37
CA THR A 116 10.67 -10.56 10.03
C THR A 116 11.62 -9.37 10.10
N LEU A 117 11.45 -8.50 11.10
CA LEU A 117 12.32 -7.37 11.31
C LEU A 117 13.72 -7.77 11.76
N ALA A 118 13.86 -8.83 12.55
CA ALA A 118 15.17 -9.39 12.90
C ALA A 118 15.90 -9.90 11.63
N TRP A 119 15.22 -10.61 10.73
CA TRP A 119 15.78 -11.01 9.44
C TRP A 119 16.18 -9.82 8.58
N LEU A 120 15.33 -8.79 8.51
CA LEU A 120 15.65 -7.59 7.75
C LEU A 120 16.87 -6.85 8.32
N ALA A 121 16.98 -6.74 9.65
CA ALA A 121 18.13 -6.15 10.31
C ALA A 121 19.42 -6.92 10.00
N GLU A 122 19.38 -8.25 10.00
CA GLU A 122 20.52 -9.10 9.63
C GLU A 122 20.91 -8.88 8.15
N LEU A 123 19.94 -8.88 7.23
CA LEU A 123 20.19 -8.63 5.80
C LEU A 123 20.81 -7.25 5.53
N LEU A 124 20.46 -6.25 6.34
CA LEU A 124 21.01 -4.89 6.24
C LEU A 124 22.34 -4.74 6.99
N GLY A 125 22.83 -5.76 7.68
CA GLY A 125 24.06 -5.70 8.47
C GLY A 125 23.94 -4.79 9.69
N LEU A 126 22.76 -4.59 10.24
CA LEU A 126 22.54 -3.76 11.43
C LEU A 126 23.04 -4.46 12.71
N PRO A 127 23.45 -3.70 13.74
CA PRO A 127 23.89 -4.28 15.00
C PRO A 127 22.82 -5.17 15.64
N ALA A 128 23.25 -6.29 16.22
CA ALA A 128 22.34 -7.16 16.96
C ALA A 128 21.73 -6.43 18.17
N GLY A 129 20.49 -6.79 18.51
CA GLY A 129 19.79 -6.23 19.68
C GLY A 129 19.08 -4.91 19.42
N LEU A 130 18.99 -4.46 18.16
CA LEU A 130 18.10 -3.35 17.82
C LEU A 130 16.64 -3.79 17.91
N HIS A 131 15.82 -2.96 18.56
CA HIS A 131 14.38 -3.07 18.46
C HIS A 131 13.91 -2.35 17.21
N CYS A 132 13.23 -3.08 16.36
CA CYS A 132 12.66 -2.57 15.13
C CYS A 132 11.13 -2.60 15.22
N HIS A 133 10.47 -1.70 14.51
CA HIS A 133 9.02 -1.62 14.43
C HIS A 133 8.62 -1.12 13.05
N LEU A 134 7.48 -1.61 12.53
CA LEU A 134 6.91 -1.15 11.27
C LEU A 134 5.92 -0.02 11.56
N GLU A 135 6.04 1.04 10.79
CA GLU A 135 5.12 2.18 10.80
C GLU A 135 4.45 2.32 9.42
N ASP A 136 3.30 2.94 9.40
CA ASP A 136 2.51 3.13 8.17
C ASP A 136 3.17 4.09 7.17
N THR A 137 3.93 5.06 7.68
CA THR A 137 4.63 6.05 6.85
C THR A 137 5.99 6.43 7.42
N ALA A 138 6.87 6.97 6.58
CA ALA A 138 8.13 7.56 7.01
C ALA A 138 7.92 8.72 8.00
N SER A 139 6.83 9.48 7.88
CA SER A 139 6.50 10.56 8.81
C SER A 139 6.18 10.04 10.20
N THR A 140 5.38 8.99 10.32
CA THR A 140 5.06 8.34 11.59
C THR A 140 6.30 7.70 12.20
N SER A 141 7.10 6.99 11.39
CA SER A 141 8.38 6.40 11.82
C SER A 141 9.34 7.47 12.38
N THR A 142 9.47 8.61 11.72
CA THR A 142 10.28 9.74 12.19
C THR A 142 9.75 10.29 13.51
N LEU A 143 8.43 10.50 13.62
CA LEU A 143 7.79 11.00 14.84
C LEU A 143 8.03 10.07 16.03
N VAL A 144 7.81 8.77 15.85
CA VAL A 144 8.00 7.75 16.89
C VAL A 144 9.48 7.67 17.30
N SER A 145 10.40 7.69 16.35
CA SER A 145 11.84 7.66 16.60
C SER A 145 12.31 8.89 17.40
N LEU A 146 11.82 10.08 17.04
CA LEU A 146 12.12 11.32 17.78
C LEU A 146 11.50 11.30 19.19
N ALA A 147 10.28 10.79 19.34
CA ALA A 147 9.63 10.66 20.64
C ALA A 147 10.41 9.70 21.56
N ALA A 148 10.86 8.56 21.02
CA ALA A 148 11.68 7.60 21.73
C ALA A 148 13.02 8.20 22.16
N ALA A 149 13.72 8.88 21.25
CA ALA A 149 14.98 9.56 21.54
C ALA A 149 14.82 10.62 22.63
N ARG A 150 13.74 11.42 22.57
CA ARG A 150 13.41 12.41 23.59
C ARG A 150 13.11 11.77 24.95
N SER A 151 12.44 10.64 24.97
CA SER A 151 12.16 9.90 26.20
C SER A 151 13.41 9.40 26.88
N LEU A 152 14.40 8.96 26.09
CA LEU A 152 15.70 8.52 26.59
C LEU A 152 16.61 9.69 27.03
N ARG A 153 16.42 10.88 26.47
CA ARG A 153 17.23 12.09 26.73
C ARG A 153 16.35 13.32 26.99
N PRO A 154 15.62 13.37 28.09
CA PRO A 154 14.64 14.42 28.34
C PRO A 154 15.24 15.81 28.57
N SER A 155 16.56 15.89 28.86
CA SER A 155 17.31 17.16 29.00
C SER A 155 17.67 17.81 27.68
N ASP A 156 17.73 17.04 26.60
CA ASP A 156 18.12 17.53 25.28
C ASP A 156 16.95 18.30 24.65
N ARG A 157 17.21 19.55 24.23
CA ARG A 157 16.18 20.46 23.70
C ARG A 157 16.36 20.79 22.23
N ALA A 158 17.40 20.28 21.60
CA ALA A 158 17.70 20.56 20.21
C ALA A 158 17.65 19.27 19.37
N VAL A 159 17.08 19.38 18.19
CA VAL A 159 17.12 18.36 17.13
C VAL A 159 17.91 18.98 15.99
N LEU A 160 18.97 18.32 15.58
CA LEU A 160 19.76 18.74 14.42
C LEU A 160 19.28 17.96 13.20
N ILE A 161 18.91 18.68 12.16
CA ILE A 161 18.45 18.11 10.90
C ILE A 161 19.26 18.68 9.73
N SER A 162 19.36 17.92 8.65
CA SER A 162 19.91 18.40 7.38
C SER A 162 18.92 19.36 6.70
N GLU A 163 19.43 20.34 5.94
CA GLU A 163 18.61 21.17 5.06
C GLU A 163 17.91 20.34 3.95
N GLN A 164 18.41 19.13 3.70
CA GLN A 164 17.85 18.18 2.74
C GLN A 164 16.87 17.19 3.37
N ALA A 165 16.55 17.31 4.67
CA ALA A 165 15.60 16.44 5.32
C ALA A 165 14.18 16.70 4.79
N HIS A 166 13.45 15.61 4.56
CA HIS A 166 12.04 15.65 4.14
C HIS A 166 11.15 15.96 5.34
#